data_8dabb088232ca376ef7f58202341ae8d
#
_entry.id   8dabb088232ca376ef7f58202341ae8d
#
_cell.length_a   1.000
_cell.length_b   1.000
_cell.length_c   1.000
_cell.angle_alpha   90.00
_cell.angle_beta   90.00
_cell.angle_gamma   90.00
#
_symmetry.space_group_name_H-M   'P 1'
#
loop_
_entity.id
_entity.type
_entity.pdbx_description
1 polymer ?
#
loop_
_entity_poly.entity_id
_entity_poly.type
_entity_poly.pdbx_seq_one_letter_code
_entity_poly.pdbx_strand_id
1 'polypeptide(L)'
;MGSVLCHTGSGRPVKVKAYLDLMRAPAALTVLGDTAVGAIWAGRPLTGRRLALPLASALLYWSGMVLNDWADRERDAVERPERPIPSGEVSGGTAVSFAAALATAGLATATAAGGRHGLAAAGRITLCVAAYDLVAKDTAAGPLVMAGCRFLDVMLGAGPNYRRALVPASVVGGQHGLDRDRR
;
A
#
# COMPACT_ATOMS: atom_id res chain seq x y z
N MET A 1 -26.46 50.13 10.54
CA MET A 1 -25.12 49.90 9.95
C MET A 1 -24.71 48.49 10.31
N GLY A 2 -24.99 47.56 9.41
CA GLY A 2 -24.72 46.13 9.59
C GLY A 2 -23.34 45.79 9.06
N SER A 3 -22.52 45.21 9.93
CA SER A 3 -21.22 44.65 9.58
C SER A 3 -21.40 43.26 8.98
N VAL A 4 -21.18 43.13 7.67
CA VAL A 4 -21.10 41.84 6.97
C VAL A 4 -19.76 41.24 7.30
N LEU A 5 -19.73 40.28 8.24
CA LEU A 5 -18.56 39.43 8.46
C LEU A 5 -18.50 38.40 7.34
N CYS A 6 -17.59 38.63 6.41
CA CYS A 6 -17.18 37.68 5.40
C CYS A 6 -16.50 36.47 6.09
N HIS A 7 -17.17 35.33 6.15
CA HIS A 7 -16.58 34.08 6.62
C HIS A 7 -15.64 33.56 5.53
N THR A 8 -14.39 33.97 5.60
CA THR A 8 -13.30 33.31 4.87
C THR A 8 -13.11 31.91 5.43
N GLY A 9 -13.20 30.91 4.56
CA GLY A 9 -13.11 29.51 4.90
C GLY A 9 -11.91 29.21 5.81
N SER A 10 -12.20 28.61 6.95
CA SER A 10 -11.19 28.08 7.88
C SER A 10 -10.48 26.88 7.22
N GLY A 11 -9.34 27.13 6.58
CA GLY A 11 -8.38 26.08 6.26
C GLY A 11 -7.91 25.47 7.58
N ARG A 12 -8.53 24.36 8.01
CA ARG A 12 -8.01 23.59 9.15
C ARG A 12 -6.59 23.18 8.79
N PRO A 13 -5.61 23.36 9.67
CA PRO A 13 -4.24 22.90 9.41
C PRO A 13 -4.29 21.41 9.12
N VAL A 14 -3.72 21.03 7.98
CA VAL A 14 -3.60 19.63 7.57
C VAL A 14 -2.85 18.90 8.70
N LYS A 15 -3.55 18.07 9.45
CA LYS A 15 -2.93 17.33 10.57
C LYS A 15 -2.12 16.20 9.96
N VAL A 16 -0.81 16.39 9.86
CA VAL A 16 0.15 15.38 9.38
C VAL A 16 -0.11 14.01 10.05
N LYS A 17 -0.50 14.03 11.33
CA LYS A 17 -0.90 12.83 12.07
C LYS A 17 -2.00 12.03 11.37
N ALA A 18 -3.06 12.68 10.86
CA ALA A 18 -4.16 11.97 10.19
C ALA A 18 -3.69 11.19 8.96
N TYR A 19 -2.74 11.73 8.20
CA TYR A 19 -2.15 11.01 7.05
C TYR A 19 -1.22 9.87 7.47
N LEU A 20 -0.47 10.04 8.56
CA LEU A 20 0.36 8.97 9.13
C LEU A 20 -0.51 7.83 9.68
N ASP A 21 -1.64 8.15 10.30
CA ASP A 21 -2.61 7.19 10.80
C ASP A 21 -3.25 6.41 9.63
N LEU A 22 -3.65 7.09 8.53
CA LEU A 22 -4.14 6.45 7.31
C LEU A 22 -3.11 5.49 6.68
N MET A 23 -1.85 5.87 6.63
CA MET A 23 -0.79 5.04 6.07
C MET A 23 -0.42 3.85 6.95
N ARG A 24 -0.79 3.85 8.24
CA ARG A 24 -0.32 2.86 9.21
C ARG A 24 1.19 2.64 9.12
N ALA A 25 1.95 3.74 9.10
CA ALA A 25 3.37 3.80 8.76
C ALA A 25 4.25 2.69 9.35
N PRO A 26 4.10 2.26 10.63
CA PRO A 26 4.93 1.20 11.21
C PRO A 26 4.75 -0.17 10.54
N ALA A 27 3.59 -0.46 9.96
CA ALA A 27 3.32 -1.76 9.34
C ALA A 27 4.04 -1.96 8.00
N ALA A 28 4.53 -0.88 7.37
CA ALA A 28 5.30 -0.95 6.12
C ALA A 28 6.65 -1.69 6.27
N LEU A 29 7.17 -1.86 7.49
CA LEU A 29 8.44 -2.56 7.72
C LEU A 29 8.42 -4.01 7.18
N THR A 30 7.27 -4.67 7.17
CA THR A 30 7.13 -6.04 6.65
C THR A 30 7.38 -6.12 5.15
N VAL A 31 6.83 -5.18 4.37
CA VAL A 31 6.98 -5.18 2.90
C VAL A 31 8.39 -4.79 2.46
N LEU A 32 9.11 -3.99 3.26
CA LEU A 32 10.53 -3.73 3.02
C LEU A 32 11.35 -5.03 3.05
N GLY A 33 11.03 -5.92 3.99
CA GLY A 33 11.64 -7.25 4.10
C GLY A 33 11.37 -8.14 2.89
N ASP A 34 10.16 -8.16 2.36
CA ASP A 34 9.78 -8.98 1.20
C ASP A 34 10.60 -8.61 -0.04
N THR A 35 10.71 -7.32 -0.33
CA THR A 35 11.52 -6.81 -1.44
C THR A 35 13.01 -7.18 -1.26
N ALA A 36 13.53 -7.11 -0.03
CA ALA A 36 14.91 -7.48 0.27
C ALA A 36 15.15 -9.00 0.08
N VAL A 37 14.23 -9.84 0.56
CA VAL A 37 14.26 -11.30 0.34
C VAL A 37 14.32 -11.61 -1.15
N GLY A 38 13.45 -11.00 -1.95
CA GLY A 38 13.45 -11.18 -3.40
C GLY A 38 14.78 -10.82 -4.06
N ALA A 39 15.37 -9.71 -3.65
CA ALA A 39 16.65 -9.24 -4.16
C ALA A 39 17.81 -10.21 -3.83
N ILE A 40 17.87 -10.68 -2.58
CA ILE A 40 18.91 -11.61 -2.09
C ILE A 40 18.82 -12.94 -2.86
N TRP A 41 17.66 -13.57 -2.87
CA TRP A 41 17.46 -14.87 -3.54
C TRP A 41 17.67 -14.82 -5.04
N ALA A 42 17.37 -13.70 -5.67
CA ALA A 42 17.64 -13.48 -7.08
C ALA A 42 19.13 -13.23 -7.40
N GLY A 43 20.00 -13.15 -6.40
CA GLY A 43 21.40 -12.79 -6.55
C GLY A 43 21.56 -11.35 -7.09
N ARG A 44 20.66 -10.46 -6.75
CA ARG A 44 20.62 -9.07 -7.22
C ARG A 44 20.55 -8.10 -6.04
N PRO A 45 21.66 -7.84 -5.37
CA PRO A 45 21.68 -7.02 -4.17
C PRO A 45 21.07 -5.64 -4.40
N LEU A 46 20.49 -5.06 -3.34
CA LEU A 46 19.94 -3.72 -3.32
C LEU A 46 21.08 -2.70 -3.23
N THR A 47 21.66 -2.37 -4.36
CA THR A 47 22.77 -1.38 -4.47
C THR A 47 22.43 -0.32 -5.51
N GLY A 48 23.05 0.84 -5.40
CA GLY A 48 22.80 1.96 -6.30
C GLY A 48 21.31 2.32 -6.37
N ARG A 49 20.77 2.54 -7.56
CA ARG A 49 19.35 2.89 -7.75
C ARG A 49 18.38 1.85 -7.21
N ARG A 50 18.78 0.57 -7.11
CA ARG A 50 17.91 -0.50 -6.62
C ARG A 50 17.63 -0.42 -5.11
N LEU A 51 18.38 0.37 -4.36
CA LEU A 51 18.06 0.73 -2.97
C LEU A 51 16.67 1.39 -2.83
N ALA A 52 16.14 1.97 -3.91
CA ALA A 52 14.81 2.57 -3.91
C ALA A 52 13.66 1.56 -4.11
N LEU A 53 13.91 0.28 -4.42
CA LEU A 53 12.86 -0.72 -4.57
C LEU A 53 12.04 -0.96 -3.28
N PRO A 54 12.65 -1.09 -2.09
CA PRO A 54 11.88 -1.15 -0.84
C PRO A 54 11.01 0.09 -0.60
N LEU A 55 11.50 1.28 -0.94
CA LEU A 55 10.70 2.51 -0.86
C LEU A 55 9.51 2.45 -1.83
N ALA A 56 9.69 1.96 -3.05
CA ALA A 56 8.60 1.76 -4.00
C ALA A 56 7.53 0.82 -3.42
N SER A 57 7.94 -0.29 -2.81
CA SER A 57 7.04 -1.23 -2.12
C SER A 57 6.28 -0.54 -0.98
N ALA A 58 6.95 0.22 -0.13
CA ALA A 58 6.30 0.96 0.97
C ALA A 58 5.27 1.97 0.46
N LEU A 59 5.57 2.71 -0.62
CA LEU A 59 4.63 3.66 -1.23
C LEU A 59 3.38 2.96 -1.76
N LEU A 60 3.52 1.80 -2.41
CA LEU A 60 2.39 0.99 -2.88
C LEU A 60 1.58 0.43 -1.71
N TYR A 61 2.24 -0.03 -0.65
CA TYR A 61 1.59 -0.49 0.58
C TYR A 61 0.77 0.63 1.23
N TRP A 62 1.35 1.82 1.40
CA TRP A 62 0.64 2.97 1.97
C TRP A 62 -0.55 3.40 1.11
N SER A 63 -0.40 3.35 -0.22
CA SER A 63 -1.53 3.58 -1.13
C SER A 63 -2.68 2.60 -0.85
N GLY A 64 -2.38 1.32 -0.68
CA GLY A 64 -3.36 0.29 -0.31
C GLY A 64 -4.03 0.58 1.04
N MET A 65 -3.25 0.93 2.08
CA MET A 65 -3.82 1.24 3.39
C MET A 65 -4.82 2.40 3.33
N VAL A 66 -4.50 3.46 2.61
CA VAL A 66 -5.40 4.61 2.41
C VAL A 66 -6.64 4.21 1.61
N LEU A 67 -6.47 3.41 0.55
CA LEU A 67 -7.57 2.89 -0.26
C LEU A 67 -8.50 1.97 0.56
N ASN A 68 -7.92 1.12 1.41
CA ASN A 68 -8.66 0.26 2.32
C ASN A 68 -9.54 1.08 3.29
N ASP A 69 -8.97 2.09 3.95
CA ASP A 69 -9.72 2.94 4.87
C ASP A 69 -10.83 3.74 4.14
N TRP A 70 -10.61 4.13 2.88
CA TRP A 70 -11.65 4.74 2.06
C TRP A 70 -12.76 3.74 1.68
N ALA A 71 -12.40 2.53 1.33
CA ALA A 71 -13.36 1.49 0.97
C ALA A 71 -14.23 1.09 2.18
N ASP A 72 -13.64 1.08 3.39
CA ASP A 72 -14.32 0.73 4.63
C ASP A 72 -15.02 1.91 5.33
N ARG A 73 -14.99 3.11 4.78
CA ARG A 73 -15.46 4.35 5.44
C ARG A 73 -16.87 4.27 6.04
N GLU A 74 -17.79 3.54 5.40
CA GLU A 74 -19.17 3.39 5.88
C GLU A 74 -19.24 2.44 7.08
N ARG A 75 -18.49 1.34 7.05
CA ARG A 75 -18.35 0.41 8.16
C ARG A 75 -17.63 1.10 9.34
N ASP A 76 -16.53 1.79 9.05
CA ASP A 76 -15.75 2.50 10.06
C ASP A 76 -16.52 3.67 10.70
N ALA A 77 -17.49 4.26 10.01
CA ALA A 77 -18.36 5.29 10.61
C ALA A 77 -19.18 4.75 11.79
N VAL A 78 -19.46 3.44 11.80
CA VAL A 78 -20.20 2.77 12.88
C VAL A 78 -19.23 2.14 13.90
N GLU A 79 -18.20 1.43 13.43
CA GLU A 79 -17.33 0.63 14.29
C GLU A 79 -16.17 1.44 14.90
N ARG A 80 -15.68 2.46 14.17
CA ARG A 80 -14.46 3.24 14.48
C ARG A 80 -14.59 4.70 14.05
N PRO A 81 -15.56 5.44 14.64
CA PRO A 81 -15.87 6.81 14.22
C PRO A 81 -14.71 7.80 14.43
N GLU A 82 -13.70 7.43 15.22
CA GLU A 82 -12.49 8.22 15.47
C GLU A 82 -11.47 8.18 14.33
N ARG A 83 -11.63 7.29 13.33
CA ARG A 83 -10.71 7.21 12.17
C ARG A 83 -10.75 8.48 11.32
N PRO A 84 -9.65 8.83 10.62
CA PRO A 84 -9.52 10.11 9.91
C PRO A 84 -10.63 10.41 8.88
N ILE A 85 -11.15 9.40 8.18
CA ILE A 85 -12.20 9.59 7.18
C ILE A 85 -13.59 9.72 7.85
N PRO A 86 -14.03 8.80 8.70
CA PRO A 86 -15.29 8.92 9.43
C PRO A 86 -15.40 10.19 10.30
N SER A 87 -14.32 10.56 10.98
CA SER A 87 -14.29 11.78 11.83
C SER A 87 -14.35 13.09 11.04
N GLY A 88 -14.19 13.02 9.70
CA GLY A 88 -14.15 14.20 8.85
C GLY A 88 -12.82 14.96 8.88
N GLU A 89 -11.77 14.41 9.51
CA GLU A 89 -10.42 15.02 9.46
C GLU A 89 -9.85 15.00 8.05
N VAL A 90 -10.15 13.93 7.26
CA VAL A 90 -9.78 13.79 5.85
C VAL A 90 -11.03 13.47 5.04
N SER A 91 -11.31 14.22 3.98
CA SER A 91 -12.43 13.89 3.10
C SER A 91 -12.15 12.64 2.28
N GLY A 92 -13.20 11.88 1.92
CA GLY A 92 -13.06 10.68 1.09
C GLY A 92 -12.38 10.97 -0.25
N GLY A 93 -12.68 12.10 -0.90
CA GLY A 93 -12.03 12.52 -2.14
C GLY A 93 -10.54 12.82 -1.96
N THR A 94 -10.18 13.47 -0.85
CA THR A 94 -8.77 13.73 -0.49
C THR A 94 -8.02 12.42 -0.24
N ALA A 95 -8.64 11.46 0.44
CA ALA A 95 -8.04 10.14 0.69
C ALA A 95 -7.76 9.39 -0.62
N VAL A 96 -8.72 9.34 -1.55
CA VAL A 96 -8.52 8.70 -2.87
C VAL A 96 -7.41 9.39 -3.66
N SER A 97 -7.39 10.73 -3.67
CA SER A 97 -6.34 11.49 -4.35
C SER A 97 -4.95 11.22 -3.75
N PHE A 98 -4.88 11.11 -2.44
CA PHE A 98 -3.65 10.78 -1.73
C PHE A 98 -3.19 9.33 -2.02
N ALA A 99 -4.10 8.35 -2.01
CA ALA A 99 -3.80 6.98 -2.42
C ALA A 99 -3.25 6.93 -3.86
N ALA A 100 -3.89 7.64 -4.80
CA ALA A 100 -3.44 7.71 -6.18
C ALA A 100 -2.05 8.35 -6.32
N ALA A 101 -1.77 9.39 -5.55
CA ALA A 101 -0.45 10.03 -5.52
C ALA A 101 0.63 9.06 -5.01
N LEU A 102 0.35 8.33 -3.94
CA LEU A 102 1.27 7.32 -3.40
C LEU A 102 1.50 6.17 -4.40
N ALA A 103 0.44 5.68 -5.06
CA ALA A 103 0.56 4.64 -6.09
C ALA A 103 1.43 5.12 -7.26
N THR A 104 1.19 6.35 -7.74
CA THR A 104 1.97 6.95 -8.83
C THR A 104 3.44 7.12 -8.45
N ALA A 105 3.71 7.60 -7.24
CA ALA A 105 5.08 7.72 -6.72
C ALA A 105 5.75 6.34 -6.60
N GLY A 106 5.04 5.32 -6.13
CA GLY A 106 5.52 3.93 -6.07
C GLY A 106 5.88 3.36 -7.44
N LEU A 107 4.99 3.53 -8.43
CA LEU A 107 5.21 3.11 -9.81
C LEU A 107 6.42 3.83 -10.44
N ALA A 108 6.52 5.15 -10.26
CA ALA A 108 7.64 5.94 -10.75
C ALA A 108 8.96 5.51 -10.12
N THR A 109 8.98 5.31 -8.80
CA THR A 109 10.16 4.85 -8.05
C THR A 109 10.58 3.44 -8.50
N ALA A 110 9.63 2.51 -8.64
CA ALA A 110 9.90 1.16 -9.13
C ALA A 110 10.46 1.17 -10.56
N THR A 111 9.93 2.06 -11.41
CA THR A 111 10.40 2.22 -12.78
C THR A 111 11.82 2.77 -12.82
N ALA A 112 12.11 3.81 -12.06
CA ALA A 112 13.45 4.41 -11.96
C ALA A 112 14.48 3.41 -11.42
N ALA A 113 14.10 2.60 -10.42
CA ALA A 113 14.98 1.65 -9.75
C ALA A 113 15.15 0.33 -10.51
N GLY A 114 14.07 -0.20 -11.11
CA GLY A 114 14.02 -1.54 -11.71
C GLY A 114 13.74 -1.59 -13.21
N GLY A 115 13.56 -0.43 -13.86
CA GLY A 115 13.20 -0.33 -15.29
C GLY A 115 11.84 -0.98 -15.58
N ARG A 116 11.68 -1.56 -16.78
CA ARG A 116 10.45 -2.24 -17.21
C ARG A 116 9.98 -3.36 -16.27
N HIS A 117 10.92 -4.07 -15.63
CA HIS A 117 10.58 -5.13 -14.69
C HIS A 117 10.03 -4.56 -13.37
N GLY A 118 10.61 -3.44 -12.91
CA GLY A 118 10.09 -2.70 -11.75
C GLY A 118 8.68 -2.18 -12.03
N LEU A 119 8.45 -1.55 -13.18
CA LEU A 119 7.12 -1.07 -13.57
C LEU A 119 6.10 -2.21 -13.64
N ALA A 120 6.45 -3.32 -14.29
CA ALA A 120 5.55 -4.46 -14.45
C ALA A 120 5.20 -5.12 -13.10
N ALA A 121 6.17 -5.26 -12.19
CA ALA A 121 5.92 -5.79 -10.85
C ALA A 121 5.05 -4.83 -10.02
N ALA A 122 5.42 -3.55 -9.97
CA ALA A 122 4.67 -2.52 -9.25
C ALA A 122 3.24 -2.36 -9.78
N GLY A 123 3.02 -2.41 -11.09
CA GLY A 123 1.69 -2.39 -11.69
C GLY A 123 0.83 -3.58 -11.27
N ARG A 124 1.40 -4.79 -11.23
CA ARG A 124 0.68 -5.98 -10.74
C ARG A 124 0.35 -5.88 -9.24
N ILE A 125 1.28 -5.33 -8.43
CA ILE A 125 1.02 -5.07 -7.00
C ILE A 125 -0.15 -4.11 -6.86
N THR A 126 -0.13 -2.98 -7.58
CA THR A 126 -1.20 -1.97 -7.54
C THR A 126 -2.56 -2.58 -7.89
N LEU A 127 -2.63 -3.38 -8.95
CA LEU A 127 -3.86 -4.07 -9.36
C LEU A 127 -4.31 -5.10 -8.31
N CYS A 128 -3.37 -5.86 -7.75
CA CYS A 128 -3.67 -6.86 -6.72
C CYS A 128 -4.20 -6.20 -5.44
N VAL A 129 -3.59 -5.11 -5.00
CA VAL A 129 -4.04 -4.32 -3.84
C VAL A 129 -5.43 -3.73 -4.09
N ALA A 130 -5.67 -3.12 -5.25
CA ALA A 130 -6.99 -2.59 -5.60
C ALA A 130 -8.06 -3.70 -5.64
N ALA A 131 -7.75 -4.85 -6.23
CA ALA A 131 -8.65 -6.01 -6.25
C ALA A 131 -8.95 -6.52 -4.83
N TYR A 132 -7.95 -6.54 -3.96
CA TYR A 132 -8.13 -6.90 -2.55
C TYR A 132 -9.06 -5.92 -1.84
N ASP A 133 -8.75 -4.64 -1.87
CA ASP A 133 -9.45 -3.62 -1.08
C ASP A 133 -10.89 -3.37 -1.56
N LEU A 134 -11.13 -3.44 -2.86
CA LEU A 134 -12.42 -3.11 -3.45
C LEU A 134 -13.36 -4.32 -3.62
N VAL A 135 -12.82 -5.55 -3.70
CA VAL A 135 -13.61 -6.73 -4.09
C VAL A 135 -13.37 -7.92 -3.18
N ALA A 136 -12.11 -8.29 -2.89
CA ALA A 136 -11.80 -9.61 -2.38
C ALA A 136 -11.75 -9.71 -0.85
N LYS A 137 -11.49 -8.61 -0.12
CA LYS A 137 -11.22 -8.62 1.33
C LYS A 137 -12.33 -9.26 2.18
N ASP A 138 -13.58 -9.10 1.78
CA ASP A 138 -14.76 -9.63 2.48
C ASP A 138 -15.21 -10.97 1.91
N THR A 139 -14.43 -11.61 1.05
CA THR A 139 -14.71 -12.90 0.44
C THR A 139 -13.75 -13.99 0.92
N ALA A 140 -14.08 -15.25 0.65
CA ALA A 140 -13.18 -16.39 0.90
C ALA A 140 -11.86 -16.30 0.11
N ALA A 141 -11.82 -15.52 -1.00
CA ALA A 141 -10.63 -15.28 -1.78
C ALA A 141 -9.66 -14.23 -1.16
N GLY A 142 -10.12 -13.46 -0.18
CA GLY A 142 -9.33 -12.39 0.44
C GLY A 142 -7.92 -12.82 0.87
N PRO A 143 -7.76 -13.90 1.67
CA PRO A 143 -6.44 -14.38 2.09
C PRO A 143 -5.53 -14.73 0.92
N LEU A 144 -6.08 -15.32 -0.15
CA LEU A 144 -5.31 -15.68 -1.35
C LEU A 144 -4.84 -14.45 -2.12
N VAL A 145 -5.70 -13.44 -2.27
CA VAL A 145 -5.32 -12.17 -2.94
C VAL A 145 -4.26 -11.44 -2.13
N MET A 146 -4.38 -11.39 -0.80
CA MET A 146 -3.36 -10.81 0.07
C MET A 146 -2.02 -11.57 -0.03
N ALA A 147 -2.06 -12.90 -0.06
CA ALA A 147 -0.89 -13.74 -0.32
C ALA A 147 -0.24 -13.41 -1.67
N GLY A 148 -1.06 -13.16 -2.69
CA GLY A 148 -0.62 -12.69 -4.01
C GLY A 148 0.10 -11.34 -3.96
N CYS A 149 -0.40 -10.37 -3.19
CA CYS A 149 0.26 -9.08 -2.99
C CYS A 149 1.67 -9.27 -2.42
N ARG A 150 1.81 -10.10 -1.37
CA ARG A 150 3.11 -10.38 -0.73
C ARG A 150 4.07 -11.12 -1.67
N PHE A 151 3.54 -12.11 -2.42
CA PHE A 151 4.31 -12.81 -3.46
C PHE A 151 4.86 -11.82 -4.50
N LEU A 152 4.04 -10.92 -5.00
CA LEU A 152 4.43 -9.93 -6.01
C LEU A 152 5.46 -8.93 -5.46
N ASP A 153 5.44 -8.64 -4.17
CA ASP A 153 6.41 -7.75 -3.53
C ASP A 153 7.81 -8.38 -3.48
N VAL A 154 7.91 -9.69 -3.21
CA VAL A 154 9.17 -10.44 -3.38
C VAL A 154 9.64 -10.40 -4.84
N MET A 155 8.71 -10.52 -5.81
CA MET A 155 9.05 -10.44 -7.25
C MET A 155 9.57 -9.05 -7.65
N LEU A 156 9.10 -7.98 -7.03
CA LEU A 156 9.62 -6.62 -7.24
C LEU A 156 11.13 -6.56 -6.92
N GLY A 157 11.55 -7.13 -5.80
CA GLY A 157 12.95 -7.22 -5.41
C GLY A 157 13.79 -8.09 -6.35
N ALA A 158 13.22 -9.20 -6.81
CA ALA A 158 13.91 -10.15 -7.68
C ALA A 158 14.16 -9.61 -9.10
N GLY A 159 13.25 -8.80 -9.64
CA GLY A 159 13.35 -8.25 -10.98
C GLY A 159 13.41 -9.34 -12.07
N PRO A 160 14.30 -9.24 -13.08
CA PRO A 160 14.34 -10.22 -14.18
C PRO A 160 14.74 -11.64 -13.75
N ASN A 161 15.39 -11.80 -12.61
CA ASN A 161 15.79 -13.10 -12.07
C ASN A 161 14.71 -13.75 -11.19
N TYR A 162 13.44 -13.36 -11.37
CA TYR A 162 12.30 -13.76 -10.54
C TYR A 162 12.17 -15.26 -10.34
N ARG A 163 12.57 -16.10 -11.30
CA ARG A 163 12.50 -17.57 -11.19
C ARG A 163 13.27 -18.12 -9.97
N ARG A 164 14.37 -17.48 -9.57
CA ARG A 164 15.14 -17.87 -8.39
C ARG A 164 14.43 -17.52 -7.08
N ALA A 165 13.53 -16.54 -7.12
CA ALA A 165 12.79 -16.08 -5.96
C ALA A 165 11.38 -16.69 -5.84
N LEU A 166 10.99 -17.64 -6.71
CA LEU A 166 9.65 -18.25 -6.67
C LEU A 166 9.40 -18.99 -5.34
N VAL A 167 10.37 -19.77 -4.85
CA VAL A 167 10.22 -20.50 -3.58
C VAL A 167 10.03 -19.54 -2.40
N PRO A 168 10.95 -18.59 -2.12
CA PRO A 168 10.74 -17.67 -1.01
C PRO A 168 9.47 -16.80 -1.19
N ALA A 169 9.10 -16.44 -2.41
CA ALA A 169 7.86 -15.70 -2.66
C ALA A 169 6.62 -16.53 -2.28
N SER A 170 6.61 -17.81 -2.60
CA SER A 170 5.51 -18.72 -2.22
C SER A 170 5.43 -18.91 -0.70
N VAL A 171 6.57 -18.98 0.00
CA VAL A 171 6.60 -19.07 1.46
C VAL A 171 6.05 -17.80 2.10
N VAL A 172 6.54 -16.63 1.69
CA VAL A 172 6.10 -15.34 2.22
C VAL A 172 4.59 -15.12 1.94
N GLY A 173 4.12 -15.41 0.73
CA GLY A 173 2.70 -15.35 0.39
C GLY A 173 1.87 -16.34 1.22
N GLY A 174 2.32 -17.59 1.33
CA GLY A 174 1.60 -18.67 2.02
C GLY A 174 1.39 -18.44 3.52
N GLN A 175 2.33 -17.78 4.20
CA GLN A 175 2.21 -17.49 5.63
C GLN A 175 0.95 -16.67 5.98
N HIS A 176 0.49 -15.80 5.11
CA HIS A 176 -0.71 -14.98 5.33
C HIS A 176 -2.03 -15.76 5.11
N GLY A 177 -1.99 -16.84 4.32
CA GLY A 177 -3.15 -17.71 4.12
C GLY A 177 -3.45 -18.61 5.31
N LEU A 178 -2.43 -18.99 6.08
CA LEU A 178 -2.54 -19.96 7.18
C LEU A 178 -2.91 -19.33 8.54
N ASP A 179 -2.71 -18.04 8.71
CA ASP A 179 -2.88 -17.38 10.03
C ASP A 179 -4.36 -17.05 10.36
N ARG A 180 -5.26 -17.14 9.39
CA ARG A 180 -6.72 -16.91 9.60
C ARG A 180 -7.48 -18.12 10.12
N ASP A 181 -6.96 -19.33 9.96
CA ASP A 181 -7.61 -20.56 10.46
C ASP A 181 -7.40 -20.80 11.97
N ARG A 182 -6.68 -19.91 12.65
CA ARG A 182 -6.36 -20.01 14.09
C ARG A 182 -7.07 -19.02 14.99
N ARG A 183 -8.07 -18.26 14.46
CA ARG A 183 -8.84 -17.28 15.27
C ARG A 183 -10.32 -17.61 15.31
#